data_57524c9039184b7c6cd53c5a6561d6f4
#
_entry.id   57524c9039184b7c6cd53c5a6561d6f4
#
_cell.length_a   1.000
_cell.length_b   1.000
_cell.length_c   1.000
_cell.angle_alpha   90.00
_cell.angle_beta   90.00
_cell.angle_gamma   90.00
#
_symmetry.space_group_name_H-M   'P 1'
#
loop_
_entity.id
_entity.type
_entity.pdbx_description
1 polymer ?
#
loop_
_entity_poly.entity_id
_entity_poly.type
_entity_poly.pdbx_seq_one_letter_code
_entity_poly.pdbx_strand_id
1 'polypeptide(L)'
;MPPKIVGRFAFLLLLFFFAGCKPMNAPSEPSSPYKVDSDLVYQKKPHPSQAYRIIMTIEDAPGPFEWISGTAFYQMTNHRQCTPIEPIAGVWSKPDEDGIPIHFEKRDASTYVATIYADGMVDADYYAKGVCRWELISVDVSLKATGKHEETRFQPGLYKDKLLSGIPAVTYFWSGGYPEDEMSNYPDSGHSDPSQFKENLRKQLFKVTLIARKDAP
;
A
#
# COMPACT_ATOMS: atom_id res chain seq x y z
N MET A 1 -64.28 -28.21 46.42
CA MET A 1 -65.24 -27.92 45.36
C MET A 1 -65.66 -26.44 45.47
N PRO A 2 -65.26 -25.61 44.50
CA PRO A 2 -66.03 -24.41 44.14
C PRO A 2 -66.18 -24.32 42.65
N PRO A 3 -67.08 -23.44 42.14
CA PRO A 3 -67.68 -23.56 40.84
C PRO A 3 -66.95 -22.77 39.74
N LYS A 4 -67.17 -23.24 38.51
CA LYS A 4 -66.71 -22.64 37.26
C LYS A 4 -67.53 -21.36 36.94
N ILE A 5 -66.87 -20.25 36.66
CA ILE A 5 -67.43 -19.07 36.03
C ILE A 5 -67.00 -19.04 34.58
N VAL A 6 -67.96 -19.13 33.69
CA VAL A 6 -67.83 -19.01 32.25
C VAL A 6 -68.02 -17.55 31.89
N GLY A 7 -66.92 -16.84 31.53
CA GLY A 7 -66.98 -15.50 30.98
C GLY A 7 -66.91 -15.50 29.46
N ARG A 8 -68.03 -15.12 28.84
CA ARG A 8 -68.14 -14.88 27.39
C ARG A 8 -67.45 -13.56 27.09
N PHE A 9 -66.32 -13.59 26.42
CA PHE A 9 -65.75 -12.38 25.78
C PHE A 9 -66.25 -12.24 24.37
N ALA A 10 -66.97 -11.13 24.13
CA ALA A 10 -67.41 -10.70 22.81
C ALA A 10 -66.20 -10.22 22.01
N PHE A 11 -65.94 -10.84 20.84
CA PHE A 11 -64.90 -10.41 19.94
C PHE A 11 -65.37 -9.23 19.08
N LEU A 12 -64.90 -8.04 19.39
CA LEU A 12 -65.18 -6.85 18.62
C LEU A 12 -64.18 -6.81 17.44
N LEU A 13 -64.69 -7.05 16.24
CA LEU A 13 -63.91 -7.01 14.99
C LEU A 13 -63.70 -5.52 14.61
N LEU A 14 -62.50 -5.01 14.84
CA LEU A 14 -62.07 -3.68 14.36
C LEU A 14 -61.54 -3.86 12.93
N LEU A 15 -62.30 -3.42 11.96
CA LEU A 15 -61.87 -3.31 10.55
C LEU A 15 -60.95 -2.11 10.42
N PHE A 16 -59.64 -2.34 10.35
CA PHE A 16 -58.66 -1.34 9.95
C PHE A 16 -58.70 -1.17 8.42
N PHE A 17 -59.21 -0.05 7.97
CA PHE A 17 -59.02 0.40 6.59
C PHE A 17 -57.58 0.82 6.41
N PHE A 18 -56.76 -0.02 5.74
CA PHE A 18 -55.46 0.39 5.24
C PHE A 18 -55.67 1.33 4.06
N ALA A 19 -55.54 2.62 4.29
CA ALA A 19 -55.37 3.59 3.22
C ALA A 19 -54.00 3.33 2.59
N GLY A 20 -54.01 2.80 1.35
CA GLY A 20 -52.83 2.55 0.57
C GLY A 20 -52.07 3.84 0.25
N CYS A 21 -50.97 4.10 0.95
CA CYS A 21 -50.00 5.08 0.49
C CYS A 21 -49.31 4.52 -0.77
N LYS A 22 -49.60 5.15 -1.93
CA LYS A 22 -48.82 4.93 -3.15
C LYS A 22 -47.36 5.30 -2.82
N PRO A 23 -46.36 4.43 -3.17
CA PRO A 23 -44.98 4.84 -3.07
C PRO A 23 -44.77 6.03 -4.00
N MET A 24 -44.41 7.17 -3.41
CA MET A 24 -43.93 8.33 -4.15
C MET A 24 -42.62 7.91 -4.81
N ASN A 25 -42.59 7.84 -6.15
CA ASN A 25 -41.37 7.63 -6.90
C ASN A 25 -40.38 8.67 -6.44
N ALA A 26 -39.30 8.22 -5.75
CA ALA A 26 -38.15 9.07 -5.49
C ALA A 26 -37.65 9.60 -6.85
N PRO A 27 -37.32 10.90 -6.94
CA PRO A 27 -36.68 11.42 -8.13
C PRO A 27 -35.44 10.57 -8.40
N SER A 28 -35.36 10.01 -9.59
CA SER A 28 -34.13 9.37 -10.07
C SER A 28 -33.02 10.39 -9.89
N GLU A 29 -32.04 10.06 -9.05
CA GLU A 29 -30.80 10.85 -8.98
C GLU A 29 -30.28 11.03 -10.42
N PRO A 30 -29.89 12.25 -10.81
CA PRO A 30 -29.27 12.46 -12.10
C PRO A 30 -28.04 11.57 -12.11
N SER A 31 -28.03 10.55 -12.99
CA SER A 31 -26.88 9.73 -13.25
C SER A 31 -25.74 10.70 -13.59
N SER A 32 -24.78 10.84 -12.66
CA SER A 32 -23.59 11.63 -12.88
C SER A 32 -22.96 11.16 -14.21
N PRO A 33 -22.74 12.03 -15.18
CA PRO A 33 -22.08 11.66 -16.42
C PRO A 33 -20.59 11.36 -16.20
N TYR A 34 -20.14 11.41 -14.96
CA TYR A 34 -18.78 11.12 -14.57
C TYR A 34 -18.64 9.62 -14.29
N LYS A 35 -18.36 8.84 -15.35
CA LYS A 35 -17.68 7.57 -15.16
C LYS A 35 -16.33 7.90 -14.55
N VAL A 36 -16.18 7.69 -13.25
CA VAL A 36 -14.86 7.53 -12.66
C VAL A 36 -14.25 6.35 -13.41
N ASP A 37 -13.26 6.63 -14.23
CA ASP A 37 -12.51 5.62 -14.98
C ASP A 37 -11.63 4.90 -13.95
N SER A 38 -12.30 4.06 -13.12
CA SER A 38 -11.66 3.23 -12.08
C SER A 38 -10.78 2.12 -12.67
N ASP A 39 -10.80 1.98 -14.00
CA ASP A 39 -10.19 0.86 -14.71
C ASP A 39 -8.96 1.27 -15.53
N LEU A 40 -8.50 2.52 -15.42
CA LEU A 40 -7.27 2.90 -16.10
C LEU A 40 -6.07 2.31 -15.36
N VAL A 41 -5.55 1.22 -15.89
CA VAL A 41 -4.30 0.60 -15.43
C VAL A 41 -3.16 1.24 -16.20
N TYR A 42 -2.23 1.88 -15.48
CA TYR A 42 -1.01 2.37 -16.08
C TYR A 42 -0.16 1.23 -16.62
N GLN A 43 0.37 1.41 -17.82
CA GLN A 43 1.05 0.33 -18.53
C GLN A 43 2.47 0.15 -18.04
N LYS A 44 2.81 -1.09 -17.71
CA LYS A 44 4.17 -1.51 -17.42
C LYS A 44 4.91 -1.83 -18.70
N LYS A 45 6.17 -1.42 -18.81
CA LYS A 45 6.98 -1.63 -20.00
C LYS A 45 7.27 -3.13 -20.16
N PRO A 46 6.91 -3.76 -21.31
CA PRO A 46 7.08 -5.21 -21.46
C PRO A 46 8.56 -5.63 -21.57
N HIS A 47 9.43 -4.75 -22.05
CA HIS A 47 10.86 -4.99 -22.20
C HIS A 47 11.66 -3.79 -21.66
N PRO A 48 11.70 -3.61 -20.33
CA PRO A 48 12.51 -2.55 -19.75
C PRO A 48 13.99 -2.87 -19.87
N SER A 49 14.84 -1.85 -19.97
CA SER A 49 16.26 -2.01 -20.28
C SER A 49 17.22 -1.46 -19.22
N GLN A 50 16.72 -0.60 -18.32
CA GLN A 50 17.56 0.05 -17.32
C GLN A 50 17.50 -0.75 -16.00
N ALA A 51 18.16 -1.89 -15.96
CA ALA A 51 18.16 -2.79 -14.82
C ALA A 51 19.04 -2.29 -13.68
N TYR A 52 18.52 -2.44 -12.46
CA TYR A 52 19.25 -2.26 -11.20
C TYR A 52 19.06 -3.50 -10.34
N ARG A 53 20.17 -4.00 -9.77
CA ARG A 53 20.17 -5.05 -8.77
C ARG A 53 20.07 -4.40 -7.38
N ILE A 54 19.01 -4.71 -6.67
CA ILE A 54 18.84 -4.33 -5.26
C ILE A 54 19.44 -5.44 -4.41
N ILE A 55 20.37 -5.08 -3.54
CA ILE A 55 20.95 -5.97 -2.55
C ILE A 55 20.47 -5.49 -1.20
N MET A 56 19.80 -6.38 -0.47
CA MET A 56 19.34 -6.16 0.90
C MET A 56 20.14 -7.05 1.84
N THR A 57 20.72 -6.46 2.88
CA THR A 57 21.45 -7.19 3.94
C THR A 57 20.78 -6.89 5.28
N ILE A 58 20.50 -7.94 6.06
CA ILE A 58 19.92 -7.84 7.41
C ILE A 58 20.99 -8.29 8.39
N GLU A 59 21.34 -7.43 9.36
CA GLU A 59 22.41 -7.69 10.35
C GLU A 59 21.82 -7.56 11.76
N ASP A 60 22.28 -8.42 12.67
CA ASP A 60 21.87 -8.48 14.07
C ASP A 60 20.35 -8.74 14.25
N ALA A 61 19.73 -9.45 13.30
CA ALA A 61 18.32 -9.75 13.33
C ALA A 61 17.92 -10.56 14.59
N PRO A 62 16.80 -10.23 15.26
CA PRO A 62 16.33 -10.97 16.44
C PRO A 62 15.78 -12.37 16.12
N GLY A 63 15.52 -12.63 14.84
CA GLY A 63 15.03 -13.90 14.32
C GLY A 63 14.98 -13.89 12.78
N PRO A 64 14.48 -14.98 12.16
CA PRO A 64 14.37 -15.07 10.72
C PRO A 64 13.24 -14.14 10.18
N PHE A 65 13.41 -13.67 8.95
CA PHE A 65 12.36 -13.03 8.16
C PHE A 65 11.98 -13.97 7.01
N GLU A 66 10.85 -14.65 7.15
CA GLU A 66 10.37 -15.62 6.15
C GLU A 66 9.43 -14.97 5.12
N TRP A 67 8.83 -13.83 5.47
CA TRP A 67 7.99 -13.08 4.57
C TRP A 67 8.66 -11.76 4.19
N ILE A 68 8.94 -11.61 2.91
CA ILE A 68 9.55 -10.42 2.31
C ILE A 68 8.73 -10.02 1.11
N SER A 69 8.27 -8.77 1.09
CA SER A 69 7.58 -8.15 -0.03
C SER A 69 8.29 -6.86 -0.40
N GLY A 70 8.37 -6.56 -1.68
CA GLY A 70 8.96 -5.32 -2.15
C GLY A 70 8.15 -4.70 -3.27
N THR A 71 8.27 -3.39 -3.43
CA THR A 71 7.64 -2.61 -4.50
C THR A 71 8.60 -1.55 -5.00
N ALA A 72 8.78 -1.47 -6.31
CA ALA A 72 9.43 -0.35 -6.97
C ALA A 72 8.34 0.68 -7.31
N PHE A 73 8.43 1.89 -6.74
CA PHE A 73 7.45 2.96 -6.95
C PHE A 73 7.93 3.92 -8.03
N TYR A 74 6.97 4.33 -8.84
CA TYR A 74 7.17 5.28 -9.94
C TYR A 74 6.20 6.44 -9.80
N GLN A 75 6.64 7.63 -10.18
CA GLN A 75 5.82 8.83 -10.14
C GLN A 75 5.82 9.56 -11.49
N MET A 76 4.69 10.17 -11.84
CA MET A 76 4.58 11.03 -13.00
C MET A 76 5.26 12.37 -12.76
N THR A 77 6.30 12.68 -13.52
CA THR A 77 7.06 13.94 -13.41
C THR A 77 6.27 15.16 -13.89
N ASN A 78 5.28 14.95 -14.75
CA ASN A 78 4.46 15.98 -15.37
C ASN A 78 2.94 15.74 -15.17
N HIS A 79 2.56 15.17 -14.02
CA HIS A 79 1.18 14.80 -13.70
C HIS A 79 0.16 15.91 -14.02
N ARG A 80 0.42 17.14 -13.56
CA ARG A 80 -0.50 18.27 -13.76
C ARG A 80 -0.71 18.67 -15.22
N GLN A 81 0.23 18.37 -16.09
CA GLN A 81 0.14 18.69 -17.51
C GLN A 81 -0.58 17.62 -18.32
N CYS A 82 -0.43 16.33 -17.91
CA CYS A 82 -0.93 15.20 -18.68
C CYS A 82 -2.21 14.57 -18.11
N THR A 83 -2.68 14.97 -16.93
CA THR A 83 -3.90 14.44 -16.32
C THR A 83 -5.04 15.48 -16.30
N PRO A 84 -6.32 15.04 -16.30
CA PRO A 84 -7.45 15.95 -16.21
C PRO A 84 -7.60 16.51 -14.79
N ILE A 85 -8.13 17.73 -14.72
CA ILE A 85 -8.64 18.31 -13.46
C ILE A 85 -10.08 17.83 -13.29
N GLU A 86 -10.45 17.49 -12.07
CA GLU A 86 -11.83 17.20 -11.69
C GLU A 86 -12.70 18.44 -11.88
N PRO A 87 -13.71 18.45 -12.77
CA PRO A 87 -14.42 19.67 -13.13
C PRO A 87 -15.15 20.34 -11.97
N ILE A 88 -15.66 19.53 -11.00
CA ILE A 88 -16.45 20.05 -9.87
C ILE A 88 -15.53 20.50 -8.74
N ALA A 89 -14.52 19.71 -8.39
CA ALA A 89 -13.64 19.99 -7.27
C ALA A 89 -12.42 20.87 -7.65
N GLY A 90 -12.11 21.02 -8.93
CA GLY A 90 -10.96 21.79 -9.40
C GLY A 90 -9.59 21.20 -9.01
N VAL A 91 -9.55 19.92 -8.67
CA VAL A 91 -8.33 19.21 -8.23
C VAL A 91 -7.95 18.10 -9.21
N TRP A 92 -6.68 17.70 -9.17
CA TRP A 92 -6.23 16.50 -9.90
C TRP A 92 -6.59 15.27 -9.07
N SER A 93 -7.49 14.43 -9.59
CA SER A 93 -8.01 13.24 -8.89
C SER A 93 -7.37 11.94 -9.36
N LYS A 94 -6.61 11.98 -10.45
CA LYS A 94 -5.94 10.79 -10.97
C LYS A 94 -4.67 10.51 -10.18
N PRO A 95 -4.37 9.24 -9.86
CA PRO A 95 -3.12 8.88 -9.20
C PRO A 95 -1.91 9.33 -10.03
N ASP A 96 -0.89 9.87 -9.39
CA ASP A 96 0.39 10.24 -9.98
C ASP A 96 1.51 9.25 -9.65
N GLU A 97 1.19 8.23 -8.87
CA GLU A 97 2.10 7.14 -8.50
C GLU A 97 1.53 5.78 -8.87
N ASP A 98 2.40 4.84 -9.19
CA ASP A 98 2.10 3.42 -9.35
C ASP A 98 3.30 2.57 -8.91
N GLY A 99 3.04 1.30 -8.58
CA GLY A 99 4.04 0.38 -8.06
C GLY A 99 4.16 -0.89 -8.88
N ILE A 100 5.40 -1.35 -9.06
CA ILE A 100 5.70 -2.67 -9.62
C ILE A 100 6.20 -3.57 -8.49
N PRO A 101 5.47 -4.65 -8.16
CA PRO A 101 5.95 -5.64 -7.18
C PRO A 101 7.30 -6.22 -7.61
N ILE A 102 8.19 -6.40 -6.64
CA ILE A 102 9.50 -7.01 -6.85
C ILE A 102 9.64 -8.25 -5.98
N HIS A 103 10.37 -9.23 -6.50
CA HIS A 103 10.62 -10.47 -5.80
C HIS A 103 12.07 -10.54 -5.33
N PHE A 104 12.27 -10.78 -4.04
CA PHE A 104 13.58 -10.97 -3.44
C PHE A 104 13.95 -12.45 -3.40
N GLU A 105 15.11 -12.78 -3.97
CA GLU A 105 15.72 -14.09 -3.88
C GLU A 105 16.74 -14.11 -2.73
N LYS A 106 16.64 -15.10 -1.85
CA LYS A 106 17.62 -15.30 -0.79
C LYS A 106 18.93 -15.82 -1.36
N ARG A 107 20.04 -15.17 -1.05
CA ARG A 107 21.39 -15.60 -1.49
C ARG A 107 22.15 -16.32 -0.39
N ASP A 108 22.02 -15.87 0.85
CA ASP A 108 22.63 -16.48 2.03
C ASP A 108 21.76 -16.22 3.30
N ALA A 109 22.32 -16.40 4.48
CA ALA A 109 21.58 -16.27 5.73
C ALA A 109 21.00 -14.85 5.96
N SER A 110 21.68 -13.80 5.46
CA SER A 110 21.37 -12.40 5.72
C SER A 110 21.15 -11.55 4.46
N THR A 111 21.42 -12.09 3.27
CA THR A 111 21.45 -11.34 2.02
C THR A 111 20.33 -11.79 1.06
N TYR A 112 19.63 -10.81 0.54
CA TYR A 112 18.57 -10.99 -0.45
C TYR A 112 18.82 -10.06 -1.64
N VAL A 113 18.45 -10.52 -2.85
CA VAL A 113 18.69 -9.79 -4.09
C VAL A 113 17.41 -9.76 -4.92
N ALA A 114 17.12 -8.60 -5.51
CA ALA A 114 16.03 -8.41 -6.45
C ALA A 114 16.50 -7.62 -7.67
N THR A 115 15.79 -7.72 -8.77
CA THR A 115 16.00 -6.87 -9.95
C THR A 115 14.81 -5.94 -10.13
N ILE A 116 15.12 -4.66 -10.38
CA ILE A 116 14.14 -3.63 -10.75
C ILE A 116 14.61 -2.93 -12.03
N TYR A 117 13.74 -2.11 -12.61
CA TYR A 117 14.05 -1.36 -13.81
C TYR A 117 13.69 0.10 -13.62
N ALA A 118 14.62 1.03 -13.87
CA ALA A 118 14.33 2.45 -13.76
C ALA A 118 13.31 2.93 -14.82
N ASP A 119 13.24 2.24 -15.95
CA ASP A 119 12.29 2.47 -17.05
C ASP A 119 11.14 1.45 -17.07
N GLY A 120 10.63 1.05 -15.89
CA GLY A 120 9.60 -0.01 -15.78
C GLY A 120 8.20 0.40 -16.23
N MET A 121 7.89 1.70 -16.32
CA MET A 121 6.59 2.22 -16.73
C MET A 121 6.64 2.75 -18.18
N VAL A 122 5.48 2.74 -18.85
CA VAL A 122 5.34 3.27 -20.22
C VAL A 122 4.95 4.74 -20.16
N ASP A 123 5.75 5.61 -20.81
CA ASP A 123 5.35 6.97 -21.08
C ASP A 123 4.28 6.97 -22.18
N ALA A 124 3.06 7.41 -21.86
CA ALA A 124 1.94 7.41 -22.81
C ALA A 124 0.95 8.55 -22.54
N ASP A 125 0.18 8.89 -23.55
CA ASP A 125 -0.96 9.79 -23.41
C ASP A 125 -2.19 9.01 -22.90
N TYR A 126 -2.28 8.87 -21.59
CA TYR A 126 -3.34 8.12 -20.92
C TYR A 126 -4.71 8.84 -20.91
N TYR A 127 -4.71 10.17 -21.13
CA TYR A 127 -5.89 11.01 -20.90
C TYR A 127 -6.21 11.96 -22.07
N ALA A 128 -5.61 11.77 -23.24
CA ALA A 128 -5.71 12.68 -24.39
C ALA A 128 -5.32 14.15 -24.04
N LYS A 129 -4.31 14.30 -23.15
CA LYS A 129 -3.79 15.60 -22.68
C LYS A 129 -2.28 15.72 -22.87
N GLY A 130 -1.68 14.81 -23.62
CA GLY A 130 -0.24 14.71 -23.81
C GLY A 130 0.39 13.59 -23.00
N VAL A 131 1.62 13.25 -23.33
CA VAL A 131 2.33 12.12 -22.76
C VAL A 131 2.66 12.35 -21.29
N CYS A 132 2.17 11.47 -20.41
CA CYS A 132 2.61 11.37 -19.02
C CYS A 132 3.96 10.64 -18.96
N ARG A 133 4.90 11.20 -18.20
CA ARG A 133 6.28 10.69 -18.10
C ARG A 133 6.53 10.16 -16.70
N TRP A 134 7.06 8.95 -16.62
CA TRP A 134 7.31 8.26 -15.38
C TRP A 134 8.79 8.27 -14.99
N GLU A 135 9.04 8.31 -13.69
CA GLU A 135 10.37 8.07 -13.13
C GLU A 135 10.28 7.17 -11.91
N LEU A 136 11.29 6.32 -11.71
CA LEU A 136 11.47 5.53 -10.49
C LEU A 136 11.83 6.46 -9.33
N ILE A 137 11.08 6.37 -8.23
CA ILE A 137 11.26 7.24 -7.05
C ILE A 137 11.76 6.51 -5.80
N SER A 138 11.37 5.24 -5.61
CA SER A 138 11.82 4.44 -4.46
C SER A 138 11.71 2.95 -4.72
N VAL A 139 12.38 2.21 -3.84
CA VAL A 139 12.13 0.80 -3.57
C VAL A 139 11.79 0.67 -2.10
N ASP A 140 10.58 0.20 -1.81
CA ASP A 140 10.12 -0.03 -0.45
C ASP A 140 10.02 -1.53 -0.20
N VAL A 141 10.47 -1.96 0.97
CA VAL A 141 10.47 -3.36 1.38
C VAL A 141 9.63 -3.50 2.63
N SER A 142 8.94 -4.61 2.76
CA SER A 142 8.25 -4.99 3.99
C SER A 142 8.75 -6.37 4.43
N LEU A 143 9.14 -6.46 5.69
CA LEU A 143 9.67 -7.66 6.32
C LEU A 143 8.77 -8.06 7.47
N LYS A 144 8.41 -9.34 7.56
CA LYS A 144 7.72 -9.95 8.70
C LYS A 144 8.39 -11.28 9.07
N ALA A 145 8.24 -11.70 10.32
CA ALA A 145 8.79 -12.97 10.78
C ALA A 145 8.30 -14.16 9.95
N THR A 146 6.97 -14.34 9.86
CA THR A 146 6.34 -15.43 9.11
C THR A 146 5.26 -14.96 8.12
N GLY A 147 4.86 -13.68 8.18
CA GLY A 147 3.82 -13.09 7.34
C GLY A 147 2.42 -13.06 7.98
N LYS A 148 2.29 -13.41 9.25
CA LYS A 148 1.02 -13.30 9.97
C LYS A 148 0.59 -11.84 10.08
N HIS A 149 -0.74 -11.63 10.20
CA HIS A 149 -1.31 -10.28 10.26
C HIS A 149 -0.80 -9.49 11.48
N GLU A 150 -0.68 -10.15 12.63
CA GLU A 150 -0.35 -9.53 13.92
C GLU A 150 1.11 -9.05 13.99
N GLU A 151 1.98 -9.66 13.20
CA GLU A 151 3.42 -9.37 13.22
C GLU A 151 3.73 -7.94 12.80
N THR A 152 4.75 -7.37 13.43
CA THR A 152 5.34 -6.08 13.05
C THR A 152 5.81 -6.12 11.61
N ARG A 153 5.49 -5.07 10.88
CA ARG A 153 5.91 -4.89 9.49
C ARG A 153 7.06 -3.89 9.43
N PHE A 154 8.29 -4.39 9.42
CA PHE A 154 9.49 -3.57 9.26
C PHE A 154 9.62 -3.08 7.82
N GLN A 155 9.80 -1.77 7.63
CA GLN A 155 9.70 -1.11 6.33
C GLN A 155 10.96 -0.29 5.97
N PRO A 156 12.09 -0.94 5.61
CA PRO A 156 13.22 -0.22 5.06
C PRO A 156 12.92 0.26 3.64
N GLY A 157 13.42 1.46 3.30
CA GLY A 157 13.26 2.06 1.97
C GLY A 157 14.57 2.53 1.37
N LEU A 158 14.63 2.54 0.02
CA LEU A 158 15.74 3.07 -0.76
C LEU A 158 15.19 4.10 -1.75
N TYR A 159 15.38 5.39 -1.46
CA TYR A 159 14.88 6.49 -2.26
C TYR A 159 15.79 6.83 -3.44
N LYS A 160 15.23 7.50 -4.44
CA LYS A 160 15.82 7.80 -5.75
C LYS A 160 17.25 8.32 -5.71
N ASP A 161 17.53 9.27 -4.83
CA ASP A 161 18.85 9.89 -4.71
C ASP A 161 19.95 8.88 -4.39
N LYS A 162 19.73 8.00 -3.41
CA LYS A 162 20.64 6.92 -3.04
C LYS A 162 20.59 5.76 -4.03
N LEU A 163 19.40 5.42 -4.53
CA LEU A 163 19.20 4.34 -5.49
C LEU A 163 20.02 4.57 -6.76
N LEU A 164 19.85 5.72 -7.41
CA LEU A 164 20.52 6.01 -8.67
C LEU A 164 22.03 6.28 -8.51
N SER A 165 22.44 6.77 -7.32
CA SER A 165 23.86 7.00 -6.99
C SER A 165 24.59 5.77 -6.47
N GLY A 166 23.88 4.65 -6.23
CA GLY A 166 24.46 3.44 -5.64
C GLY A 166 24.96 3.63 -4.21
N ILE A 167 24.37 4.61 -3.48
CA ILE A 167 24.70 4.89 -2.07
C ILE A 167 23.82 4.01 -1.19
N PRO A 168 24.39 3.29 -0.18
CA PRO A 168 23.59 2.48 0.72
C PRO A 168 22.57 3.30 1.52
N ALA A 169 21.37 2.78 1.69
CA ALA A 169 20.43 3.23 2.69
C ALA A 169 20.43 2.24 3.86
N VAL A 170 20.76 2.71 5.05
CA VAL A 170 20.74 1.93 6.28
C VAL A 170 19.54 2.36 7.10
N THR A 171 18.75 1.38 7.56
CA THR A 171 17.62 1.61 8.47
C THR A 171 17.81 0.75 9.70
N TYR A 172 17.75 1.35 10.87
CA TYR A 172 17.83 0.69 12.16
C TYR A 172 16.44 0.48 12.73
N PHE A 173 16.24 -0.67 13.37
CA PHE A 173 14.98 -1.07 14.00
C PHE A 173 15.23 -1.58 15.40
N TRP A 174 14.27 -1.43 16.29
CA TRP A 174 14.35 -2.00 17.62
C TRP A 174 13.97 -3.49 17.59
N SER A 175 14.86 -4.34 18.14
CA SER A 175 14.65 -5.80 18.16
C SER A 175 13.47 -6.25 19.02
N GLY A 176 13.06 -5.42 19.99
CA GLY A 176 11.92 -5.75 20.86
C GLY A 176 10.56 -5.65 20.17
N GLY A 177 10.46 -5.06 18.98
CA GLY A 177 9.27 -5.09 18.14
C GLY A 177 9.12 -6.37 17.30
N TYR A 178 10.05 -7.31 17.41
CA TYR A 178 10.02 -8.58 16.69
C TYR A 178 9.58 -9.74 17.62
N PRO A 179 8.70 -10.68 17.19
CA PRO A 179 7.97 -10.67 15.91
C PRO A 179 6.75 -9.74 15.91
N GLU A 180 6.30 -9.32 17.08
CA GLU A 180 5.08 -8.51 17.29
C GLU A 180 5.39 -7.35 18.23
N ASP A 181 4.81 -6.18 17.94
CA ASP A 181 4.77 -5.02 18.84
C ASP A 181 3.45 -5.00 19.61
N GLU A 182 3.29 -4.09 20.58
CA GLU A 182 2.03 -3.88 21.32
C GLU A 182 0.83 -3.61 20.38
N MET A 183 1.09 -2.98 19.23
CA MET A 183 0.12 -2.73 18.18
C MET A 183 0.23 -3.82 17.10
N SER A 184 -0.84 -4.58 16.89
CA SER A 184 -0.94 -5.56 15.82
C SER A 184 -0.70 -4.94 14.44
N ASN A 185 0.10 -5.61 13.61
CA ASN A 185 0.50 -5.14 12.27
C ASN A 185 1.17 -3.75 12.27
N TYR A 186 1.92 -3.44 13.32
CA TYR A 186 2.60 -2.15 13.45
C TYR A 186 3.54 -1.89 12.26
N PRO A 187 3.38 -0.75 11.55
CA PRO A 187 4.27 -0.36 10.47
C PRO A 187 5.50 0.36 11.05
N ASP A 188 6.59 -0.37 11.25
CA ASP A 188 7.85 0.22 11.74
C ASP A 188 8.71 0.65 10.55
N SER A 189 8.87 1.95 10.37
CA SER A 189 9.74 2.53 9.33
C SER A 189 11.20 2.68 9.79
N GLY A 190 11.49 2.42 11.06
CA GLY A 190 12.82 2.55 11.63
C GLY A 190 13.41 3.95 11.56
N HIS A 191 14.71 4.04 11.77
CA HIS A 191 15.47 5.30 11.69
C HIS A 191 16.78 5.10 10.94
N SER A 192 17.22 6.12 10.20
CA SER A 192 18.52 6.09 9.51
C SER A 192 19.73 6.34 10.45
N ASP A 193 19.48 6.87 11.66
CA ASP A 193 20.48 7.15 12.68
C ASP A 193 20.07 6.47 13.99
N PRO A 194 20.92 5.58 14.57
CA PRO A 194 20.65 4.92 15.83
C PRO A 194 20.52 5.88 17.04
N SER A 195 21.04 7.12 16.93
CA SER A 195 20.88 8.13 17.98
C SER A 195 19.44 8.57 18.19
N GLN A 196 18.56 8.36 17.22
CA GLN A 196 17.13 8.68 17.32
C GLN A 196 16.36 7.74 18.26
N PHE A 197 16.92 6.55 18.56
CA PHE A 197 16.36 5.68 19.58
C PHE A 197 16.73 6.13 20.99
N LYS A 198 15.86 5.83 21.97
CA LYS A 198 16.17 6.02 23.40
C LYS A 198 17.47 5.28 23.73
N GLU A 199 18.32 5.86 24.59
CA GLU A 199 19.65 5.35 24.89
C GLU A 199 19.66 3.87 25.35
N ASN A 200 18.69 3.49 26.18
CA ASN A 200 18.55 2.12 26.68
C ASN A 200 18.17 1.09 25.59
N LEU A 201 17.66 1.52 24.44
CA LEU A 201 17.29 0.65 23.31
C LEU A 201 18.41 0.49 22.29
N ARG A 202 19.38 1.40 22.24
CA ARG A 202 20.45 1.44 21.21
C ARG A 202 21.30 0.17 21.14
N LYS A 203 21.37 -0.61 22.22
CA LYS A 203 22.07 -1.89 22.26
C LYS A 203 21.23 -3.08 21.77
N GLN A 204 19.98 -2.83 21.43
CA GLN A 204 19.01 -3.83 21.00
C GLN A 204 18.45 -3.47 19.61
N LEU A 205 19.33 -3.00 18.73
CA LEU A 205 18.96 -2.65 17.38
C LEU A 205 19.47 -3.71 16.41
N PHE A 206 18.69 -3.97 15.38
CA PHE A 206 19.17 -4.60 14.17
C PHE A 206 19.11 -3.59 13.02
N LYS A 207 19.78 -3.88 11.92
CA LYS A 207 19.78 -2.98 10.77
C LYS A 207 19.50 -3.70 9.47
N VAL A 208 18.86 -3.00 8.57
CA VAL A 208 18.66 -3.42 7.18
C VAL A 208 19.35 -2.41 6.28
N THR A 209 20.24 -2.90 5.42
CA THR A 209 20.93 -2.09 4.42
C THR A 209 20.39 -2.43 3.04
N LEU A 210 19.92 -1.42 2.30
CA LEU A 210 19.54 -1.53 0.90
C LEU A 210 20.55 -0.77 0.05
N ILE A 211 21.02 -1.39 -1.03
CA ILE A 211 21.88 -0.74 -2.02
C ILE A 211 21.46 -1.16 -3.43
N ALA A 212 21.43 -0.21 -4.36
CA ALA A 212 21.24 -0.49 -5.77
C ALA A 212 22.56 -0.53 -6.51
N ARG A 213 22.71 -1.48 -7.42
CA ARG A 213 23.82 -1.54 -8.37
C ARG A 213 23.23 -1.57 -9.77
N LYS A 214 23.65 -0.65 -10.62
CA LYS A 214 23.28 -0.68 -12.02
C LYS A 214 23.88 -1.92 -12.65
N ASP A 215 23.04 -2.78 -13.21
CA ASP A 215 23.56 -3.92 -13.99
C ASP A 215 24.13 -3.39 -15.31
N ALA A 216 25.27 -3.93 -15.70
CA ALA A 216 25.80 -3.67 -17.04
C ALA A 216 24.83 -4.25 -18.09
N PRO A 217 24.63 -3.59 -19.21
CA PRO A 217 23.79 -4.10 -20.29
C PRO A 217 24.37 -5.38 -20.88
#